data_698c61d90af10d1e80aea3292c32e3e5
#
_entry.id   698c61d90af10d1e80aea3292c32e3e5
#
_cell.length_a   1.000
_cell.length_b   1.000
_cell.length_c   1.000
_cell.angle_alpha   90.00
_cell.angle_beta   90.00
_cell.angle_gamma   90.00
#
_symmetry.space_group_name_H-M   'P 1'
#
loop_
_entity.id
_entity.type
_entity.pdbx_description
1 polymer ?
#
loop_
_entity_poly.entity_id
_entity_poly.type
_entity_poly.pdbx_seq_one_letter_code
_entity_poly.pdbx_strand_id
1 'polypeptide(L)'
;QMDEPGKRPTVRPSQGVHLVLDSSFLQSDCAIMIPKTSDGRVLFAVPWHDKVVVGTTDTLMESPEKEPVALEKEIQFILDTAANYLTRPPKRSDVLSVFAGLRPLAAPRSEGKKTKEISRSHKLIREKSGLITIIVGKWTPYRKMAQDTLDLAIRYMHIPTKDCITERYQIHGSRKNPDFSDPLYVYGTDADEIRNLVASSPAMAEKLHPDYAYTVGEVTWLVRNEMPRTLEDVLARRLRILFLDARAAMAMAPKVAGILATEWGKDETWTSAQVKAFNEVASNYILN
;
A
#
# COMPACT_ATOMS: atom_id res chain seq x y z
N GLN A 1 0.54 5.42 -25.82
CA GLN A 1 1.62 6.03 -26.65
C GLN A 1 2.47 4.98 -27.36
N MET A 2 2.69 3.78 -26.78
CA MET A 2 3.40 2.69 -27.48
C MET A 2 2.63 2.18 -28.71
N ASP A 3 1.32 2.14 -28.63
CA ASP A 3 0.44 1.62 -29.67
C ASP A 3 0.13 2.69 -30.74
N GLU A 4 -0.17 3.91 -30.32
CA GLU A 4 -0.45 5.06 -31.20
C GLU A 4 0.41 6.27 -30.79
N PRO A 5 1.58 6.46 -31.43
CA PRO A 5 2.39 7.67 -31.20
C PRO A 5 1.57 8.93 -31.54
N GLY A 6 1.56 9.92 -30.64
CA GLY A 6 0.80 11.16 -30.81
C GLY A 6 -0.65 11.14 -30.28
N LYS A 7 -1.14 10.00 -29.80
CA LYS A 7 -2.41 9.95 -29.07
C LYS A 7 -2.33 10.75 -27.77
N ARG A 8 -3.38 11.51 -27.46
CA ARG A 8 -3.50 12.22 -26.19
C ARG A 8 -3.38 11.24 -25.00
N PRO A 9 -2.72 11.63 -23.90
CA PRO A 9 -2.64 10.81 -22.70
C PRO A 9 -4.02 10.33 -22.24
N THR A 10 -4.17 9.03 -22.01
CA THR A 10 -5.41 8.42 -21.52
C THR A 10 -5.52 8.43 -20.00
N VAL A 11 -4.43 8.78 -19.31
CA VAL A 11 -4.34 8.83 -17.86
C VAL A 11 -4.03 10.25 -17.41
N ARG A 12 -4.69 10.68 -16.34
CA ARG A 12 -4.44 11.92 -15.63
C ARG A 12 -4.13 11.58 -14.16
N PRO A 13 -2.85 11.60 -13.77
CA PRO A 13 -2.46 11.15 -12.42
C PRO A 13 -2.92 12.14 -11.35
N SER A 14 -3.44 11.60 -10.25
CA SER A 14 -3.81 12.36 -9.06
C SER A 14 -3.15 11.77 -7.83
N GLN A 15 -2.42 12.59 -7.07
CA GLN A 15 -1.78 12.22 -5.83
C GLN A 15 -2.79 12.22 -4.68
N GLY A 16 -2.67 11.21 -3.81
CA GLY A 16 -3.36 11.16 -2.53
C GLY A 16 -2.37 10.85 -1.43
N VAL A 17 -2.46 11.59 -0.33
CA VAL A 17 -1.59 11.50 0.83
C VAL A 17 -2.34 10.94 2.03
N HIS A 18 -1.64 10.16 2.86
CA HIS A 18 -2.12 9.68 4.15
C HIS A 18 -1.06 9.95 5.22
N LEU A 19 -1.52 10.29 6.41
CA LEU A 19 -0.72 10.37 7.63
C LEU A 19 -1.07 9.19 8.53
N VAL A 20 -0.10 8.68 9.25
CA VAL A 20 -0.30 7.60 10.22
C VAL A 20 0.02 8.13 11.61
N LEU A 21 -0.93 7.92 12.53
CA LEU A 21 -0.88 8.35 13.91
C LEU A 21 -0.99 7.15 14.84
N ASP A 22 -0.62 7.32 16.09
CA ASP A 22 -0.85 6.33 17.13
C ASP A 22 -2.36 6.10 17.37
N SER A 23 -2.75 4.87 17.75
CA SER A 23 -4.15 4.51 17.99
C SER A 23 -4.85 5.37 19.05
N SER A 24 -4.11 5.97 19.99
CA SER A 24 -4.63 6.86 21.02
C SER A 24 -5.32 8.12 20.46
N PHE A 25 -5.08 8.48 19.20
CA PHE A 25 -5.75 9.59 18.54
C PHE A 25 -7.21 9.31 18.17
N LEU A 26 -7.59 8.04 17.97
CA LEU A 26 -8.97 7.69 17.60
C LEU A 26 -9.73 7.03 18.76
N GLN A 27 -9.07 6.20 19.56
CA GLN A 27 -9.63 5.44 20.71
C GLN A 27 -10.91 4.67 20.36
N SER A 28 -10.97 4.10 19.15
CA SER A 28 -12.12 3.37 18.64
C SER A 28 -11.69 2.37 17.57
N ASP A 29 -12.36 1.23 17.51
CA ASP A 29 -12.21 0.24 16.43
C ASP A 29 -13.03 0.62 15.18
N CYS A 30 -13.83 1.69 15.26
CA CYS A 30 -14.64 2.19 14.15
C CYS A 30 -13.90 3.29 13.38
N ALA A 31 -14.01 3.25 12.06
CA ALA A 31 -13.53 4.33 11.21
C ALA A 31 -14.43 5.57 11.33
N ILE A 32 -13.84 6.75 11.31
CA ILE A 32 -14.55 8.02 11.17
C ILE A 32 -14.52 8.45 9.71
N MET A 33 -15.68 8.77 9.17
CA MET A 33 -15.82 9.44 7.87
C MET A 33 -16.20 10.90 8.09
N ILE A 34 -15.38 11.80 7.62
CA ILE A 34 -15.62 13.23 7.61
C ILE A 34 -16.19 13.59 6.24
N PRO A 35 -17.52 13.81 6.12
CA PRO A 35 -18.19 13.86 4.82
C PRO A 35 -17.92 15.15 4.05
N LYS A 36 -17.54 16.22 4.77
CA LYS A 36 -17.32 17.53 4.16
C LYS A 36 -16.13 18.24 4.81
N THR A 37 -15.05 18.37 4.06
CA THR A 37 -13.88 19.17 4.44
C THR A 37 -13.98 20.59 3.87
N SER A 38 -13.06 21.47 4.23
CA SER A 38 -12.99 22.85 3.75
C SER A 38 -12.94 22.98 2.22
N ASP A 39 -12.39 21.97 1.55
CA ASP A 39 -12.29 21.91 0.08
C ASP A 39 -13.38 21.02 -0.58
N GLY A 40 -14.32 20.51 0.22
CA GLY A 40 -15.46 19.72 -0.24
C GLY A 40 -15.14 18.26 -0.53
N ARG A 41 -13.97 17.76 -0.08
CA ARG A 41 -13.60 16.32 -0.16
C ARG A 41 -14.09 15.58 1.09
N VAL A 42 -13.98 14.25 1.04
CA VAL A 42 -14.19 13.37 2.19
C VAL A 42 -12.84 12.98 2.75
N LEU A 43 -12.66 13.07 4.06
CA LEU A 43 -11.49 12.56 4.77
C LEU A 43 -11.93 11.37 5.63
N PHE A 44 -11.02 10.43 5.85
CA PHE A 44 -11.24 9.29 6.73
C PHE A 44 -10.15 9.24 7.80
N ALA A 45 -10.51 8.75 8.99
CA ALA A 45 -9.58 8.24 9.98
C ALA A 45 -9.95 6.77 10.23
N VAL A 46 -9.03 5.87 9.89
CA VAL A 46 -9.31 4.42 9.84
C VAL A 46 -8.32 3.68 10.74
N PRO A 47 -8.79 2.87 11.70
CA PRO A 47 -7.93 1.94 12.43
C PRO A 47 -7.24 0.98 11.47
N TRP A 48 -5.94 0.79 11.61
CA TRP A 48 -5.16 -0.13 10.78
C TRP A 48 -3.88 -0.59 11.52
N HIS A 49 -3.77 -1.88 11.81
CA HIS A 49 -2.62 -2.46 12.51
C HIS A 49 -2.18 -1.66 13.76
N ASP A 50 -3.09 -1.45 14.70
CA ASP A 50 -2.88 -0.70 15.94
C ASP A 50 -2.45 0.77 15.75
N LYS A 51 -2.67 1.33 14.59
CA LYS A 51 -2.47 2.73 14.24
C LYS A 51 -3.75 3.33 13.65
N VAL A 52 -3.70 4.62 13.36
CA VAL A 52 -4.78 5.33 12.67
C VAL A 52 -4.24 5.93 11.39
N VAL A 53 -4.82 5.52 10.26
CA VAL A 53 -4.51 6.10 8.95
C VAL A 53 -5.50 7.23 8.66
N VAL A 54 -5.00 8.44 8.47
CA VAL A 54 -5.80 9.63 8.20
C VAL A 54 -5.54 10.14 6.79
N GLY A 55 -6.57 10.32 6.02
CA GLY A 55 -6.48 10.79 4.62
C GLY A 55 -7.82 10.68 3.90
N THR A 56 -7.90 11.15 2.70
CA THR A 56 -6.83 11.38 1.73
C THR A 56 -6.96 12.74 1.06
N THR A 57 -5.90 13.16 0.36
CA THR A 57 -5.92 14.31 -0.54
C THR A 57 -6.23 13.89 -1.98
N ASP A 58 -6.39 14.86 -2.87
CA ASP A 58 -6.62 14.65 -4.31
C ASP A 58 -5.99 15.82 -5.08
N THR A 59 -4.71 15.66 -5.41
CA THR A 59 -3.89 16.69 -6.06
C THR A 59 -3.48 16.23 -7.46
N LEU A 60 -3.87 17.00 -8.48
CA LEU A 60 -3.45 16.73 -9.84
C LEU A 60 -1.93 16.87 -9.99
N MET A 61 -1.31 15.88 -10.62
CA MET A 61 0.13 15.85 -10.89
C MET A 61 0.38 15.95 -12.40
N GLU A 62 1.14 16.98 -12.80
CA GLU A 62 1.52 17.15 -14.22
C GLU A 62 2.72 16.26 -14.57
N SER A 63 3.68 16.15 -13.66
CA SER A 63 4.87 15.31 -13.82
C SER A 63 4.99 14.37 -12.63
N PRO A 64 4.35 13.18 -12.70
CA PRO A 64 4.40 12.22 -11.59
C PRO A 64 5.77 11.56 -11.50
N GLU A 65 6.30 11.48 -10.29
CA GLU A 65 7.51 10.74 -9.96
C GLU A 65 7.19 9.27 -9.65
N LYS A 66 8.20 8.40 -9.73
CA LYS A 66 8.06 6.97 -9.39
C LYS A 66 7.79 6.77 -7.90
N GLU A 67 8.46 7.57 -7.06
CA GLU A 67 8.26 7.61 -5.61
C GLU A 67 7.65 8.97 -5.26
N PRO A 68 6.31 9.07 -5.19
CA PRO A 68 5.65 10.33 -4.91
C PRO A 68 5.86 10.74 -3.45
N VAL A 69 6.13 12.02 -3.24
CA VAL A 69 6.33 12.60 -1.90
C VAL A 69 5.15 13.51 -1.56
N ALA A 70 4.71 13.48 -0.31
CA ALA A 70 3.62 14.33 0.18
C ALA A 70 3.99 15.82 0.09
N LEU A 71 3.09 16.63 -0.44
CA LEU A 71 3.27 18.08 -0.49
C LEU A 71 2.90 18.71 0.85
N GLU A 72 3.60 19.77 1.24
CA GLU A 72 3.36 20.46 2.52
C GLU A 72 1.90 20.88 2.70
N LYS A 73 1.28 21.41 1.65
CA LYS A 73 -0.14 21.78 1.67
C LYS A 73 -1.10 20.62 1.92
N GLU A 74 -0.71 19.40 1.53
CA GLU A 74 -1.51 18.19 1.74
C GLU A 74 -1.39 17.70 3.18
N ILE A 75 -0.18 17.76 3.73
CA ILE A 75 0.10 17.41 5.12
C ILE A 75 -0.68 18.35 6.04
N GLN A 76 -0.54 19.66 5.84
CA GLN A 76 -1.22 20.67 6.66
C GLN A 76 -2.75 20.53 6.58
N PHE A 77 -3.30 20.32 5.38
CA PHE A 77 -4.74 20.09 5.18
C PHE A 77 -5.26 18.91 6.00
N ILE A 78 -4.50 17.78 6.02
CA ILE A 78 -4.91 16.59 6.78
C ILE A 78 -4.85 16.88 8.28
N LEU A 79 -3.76 17.49 8.78
CA LEU A 79 -3.59 17.82 10.19
C LEU A 79 -4.69 18.77 10.69
N ASP A 80 -4.96 19.86 9.96
CA ASP A 80 -5.98 20.86 10.31
C ASP A 80 -7.38 20.24 10.32
N THR A 81 -7.68 19.39 9.34
CA THR A 81 -8.98 18.73 9.27
C THR A 81 -9.13 17.72 10.42
N ALA A 82 -8.12 16.88 10.65
CA ALA A 82 -8.13 15.85 11.68
C ALA A 82 -8.24 16.44 13.10
N ALA A 83 -7.68 17.62 13.34
CA ALA A 83 -7.71 18.31 14.63
C ALA A 83 -9.12 18.51 15.20
N ASN A 84 -10.14 18.59 14.33
CA ASN A 84 -11.52 18.81 14.74
C ASN A 84 -12.29 17.51 15.05
N TYR A 85 -11.73 16.34 14.77
CA TYR A 85 -12.47 15.07 14.82
C TYR A 85 -11.77 13.98 15.63
N LEU A 86 -10.47 14.12 15.86
CA LEU A 86 -9.71 13.19 16.70
C LEU A 86 -9.77 13.56 18.17
N THR A 87 -9.40 12.67 19.04
CA THR A 87 -9.44 12.87 20.51
C THR A 87 -8.62 14.08 20.99
N ARG A 88 -7.57 14.40 20.24
CA ARG A 88 -6.73 15.59 20.42
C ARG A 88 -6.18 16.04 19.07
N PRO A 89 -5.86 17.36 18.89
CA PRO A 89 -5.24 17.85 17.68
C PRO A 89 -3.88 17.20 17.43
N PRO A 90 -3.67 16.54 16.26
CA PRO A 90 -2.38 15.95 15.93
C PRO A 90 -1.37 17.04 15.51
N LYS A 91 -0.12 16.89 15.94
CA LYS A 91 1.03 17.70 15.52
C LYS A 91 1.87 16.93 14.50
N ARG A 92 2.76 17.62 13.76
CA ARG A 92 3.73 16.97 12.87
C ARG A 92 4.55 15.90 13.57
N SER A 93 4.98 16.19 14.80
CA SER A 93 5.76 15.25 15.63
C SER A 93 5.00 13.99 16.05
N ASP A 94 3.67 13.99 15.96
CA ASP A 94 2.83 12.83 16.27
C ASP A 94 2.70 11.88 15.06
N VAL A 95 3.15 12.32 13.87
CA VAL A 95 3.06 11.52 12.65
C VAL A 95 4.17 10.47 12.64
N LEU A 96 3.77 9.20 12.67
CA LEU A 96 4.67 8.05 12.64
C LEU A 96 5.16 7.76 11.22
N SER A 97 4.29 7.95 10.23
CA SER A 97 4.61 7.82 8.83
C SER A 97 3.72 8.70 7.96
N VAL A 98 4.25 9.19 6.85
CA VAL A 98 3.52 9.86 5.78
C VAL A 98 3.77 9.12 4.48
N PHE A 99 2.73 8.88 3.70
CA PHE A 99 2.90 8.28 2.38
C PHE A 99 1.96 8.87 1.33
N ALA A 100 2.45 8.91 0.10
CA ALA A 100 1.73 9.38 -1.05
C ALA A 100 1.57 8.25 -2.09
N GLY A 101 0.49 8.32 -2.87
CA GLY A 101 0.25 7.39 -3.95
C GLY A 101 -0.42 8.08 -5.13
N LEU A 102 -0.18 7.57 -6.34
CA LEU A 102 -0.74 8.10 -7.57
C LEU A 102 -1.95 7.28 -8.03
N ARG A 103 -3.07 7.95 -8.27
CA ARG A 103 -4.25 7.36 -8.90
C ARG A 103 -4.18 7.57 -10.41
N PRO A 104 -4.17 6.53 -11.24
CA PRO A 104 -4.20 6.65 -12.69
C PRO A 104 -5.63 6.91 -13.18
N LEU A 105 -6.16 8.11 -12.95
CA LEU A 105 -7.51 8.45 -13.36
C LEU A 105 -7.63 8.52 -14.89
N ALA A 106 -8.76 8.03 -15.44
CA ALA A 106 -9.01 8.14 -16.86
C ALA A 106 -9.14 9.62 -17.27
N ALA A 107 -8.34 10.05 -18.23
CA ALA A 107 -8.43 11.42 -18.75
C ALA A 107 -9.84 11.68 -19.32
N PRO A 108 -10.48 12.82 -19.01
CA PRO A 108 -11.77 13.18 -19.59
C PRO A 108 -11.62 13.44 -21.09
N ARG A 109 -12.67 13.16 -21.84
CA ARG A 109 -12.69 13.43 -23.31
C ARG A 109 -12.73 14.94 -23.64
N SER A 110 -13.21 15.77 -22.70
CA SER A 110 -13.30 17.24 -22.82
C SER A 110 -12.39 17.90 -21.79
N GLU A 111 -11.75 19.00 -22.17
CA GLU A 111 -10.95 19.84 -21.28
C GLU A 111 -11.84 20.52 -20.20
N GLY A 112 -11.32 20.70 -19.00
CA GLY A 112 -11.97 21.51 -17.95
C GLY A 112 -12.64 20.75 -16.80
N LYS A 113 -12.78 19.42 -16.84
CA LYS A 113 -13.33 18.67 -15.70
C LYS A 113 -12.34 18.58 -14.54
N LYS A 114 -12.81 18.91 -13.33
CA LYS A 114 -12.04 18.72 -12.09
C LYS A 114 -11.84 17.23 -11.80
N THR A 115 -10.73 16.87 -11.17
CA THR A 115 -10.39 15.47 -10.83
C THR A 115 -11.50 14.74 -10.07
N LYS A 116 -12.21 15.44 -9.17
CA LYS A 116 -13.34 14.89 -8.42
C LYS A 116 -14.56 14.50 -9.28
N GLU A 117 -14.68 15.03 -10.50
CA GLU A 117 -15.77 14.74 -11.44
C GLU A 117 -15.43 13.59 -12.42
N ILE A 118 -14.19 13.08 -12.36
CA ILE A 118 -13.77 11.96 -13.20
C ILE A 118 -14.30 10.67 -12.58
N SER A 119 -14.97 9.85 -13.39
CA SER A 119 -15.45 8.54 -12.98
C SER A 119 -14.29 7.69 -12.45
N ARG A 120 -14.48 7.10 -11.27
CA ARG A 120 -13.53 6.15 -10.65
C ARG A 120 -13.85 4.70 -11.00
N SER A 121 -14.86 4.43 -11.82
CA SER A 121 -15.13 3.12 -12.38
C SER A 121 -14.05 2.76 -13.40
N HIS A 122 -13.74 1.46 -13.49
CA HIS A 122 -12.80 1.00 -14.52
C HIS A 122 -13.37 1.21 -15.91
N LYS A 123 -12.47 1.46 -16.85
CA LYS A 123 -12.79 1.65 -18.26
C LYS A 123 -11.93 0.73 -19.10
N LEU A 124 -12.58 -0.08 -19.90
CA LEU A 124 -11.92 -0.92 -20.90
C LEU A 124 -11.91 -0.19 -22.25
N ILE A 125 -10.76 -0.17 -22.88
CA ILE A 125 -10.55 0.41 -24.20
C ILE A 125 -9.89 -0.67 -25.06
N ARG A 126 -10.50 -0.96 -26.20
CA ARG A 126 -9.90 -1.76 -27.25
C ARG A 126 -9.40 -0.83 -28.34
N GLU A 127 -8.13 -0.90 -28.61
CA GLU A 127 -7.48 -0.13 -29.66
C GLU A 127 -7.59 -0.83 -31.03
N LYS A 128 -7.27 -0.11 -32.08
CA LYS A 128 -7.29 -0.67 -33.44
C LYS A 128 -6.26 -1.78 -33.66
N SER A 129 -5.15 -1.70 -32.95
CA SER A 129 -4.09 -2.74 -32.94
C SER A 129 -4.54 -4.06 -32.30
N GLY A 130 -5.65 -4.06 -31.57
CA GLY A 130 -6.10 -5.19 -30.77
C GLY A 130 -5.68 -5.12 -29.31
N LEU A 131 -4.84 -4.14 -28.93
CA LEU A 131 -4.46 -3.91 -27.53
C LEU A 131 -5.71 -3.60 -26.68
N ILE A 132 -5.86 -4.31 -25.57
CA ILE A 132 -6.90 -4.05 -24.57
C ILE A 132 -6.24 -3.33 -23.41
N THR A 133 -6.72 -2.12 -23.12
CA THR A 133 -6.26 -1.29 -22.02
C THR A 133 -7.34 -1.17 -20.97
N ILE A 134 -6.99 -1.39 -19.70
CA ILE A 134 -7.85 -1.09 -18.55
C ILE A 134 -7.31 0.11 -17.80
N ILE A 135 -8.18 1.07 -17.52
CA ILE A 135 -7.86 2.27 -16.73
C ILE A 135 -8.80 2.30 -15.53
N VAL A 136 -8.25 2.55 -14.35
CA VAL A 136 -9.03 2.50 -13.11
C VAL A 136 -8.56 3.53 -12.08
N GLY A 137 -9.50 4.01 -11.26
CA GLY A 137 -9.24 4.88 -10.14
C GLY A 137 -9.35 4.22 -8.76
N LYS A 138 -9.71 2.91 -8.69
CA LYS A 138 -9.86 2.15 -7.43
C LYS A 138 -9.33 0.73 -7.59
N TRP A 139 -8.61 0.27 -6.57
CA TRP A 139 -8.10 -1.11 -6.52
C TRP A 139 -9.14 -2.13 -6.04
N THR A 140 -10.05 -1.75 -5.17
CA THR A 140 -11.05 -2.66 -4.57
C THR A 140 -11.79 -3.55 -5.56
N PRO A 141 -12.18 -3.12 -6.80
CA PRO A 141 -12.85 -3.97 -7.76
C PRO A 141 -11.90 -4.79 -8.65
N TYR A 142 -10.61 -4.99 -8.27
CA TYR A 142 -9.58 -5.63 -9.11
C TYR A 142 -10.03 -6.97 -9.71
N ARG A 143 -10.73 -7.81 -8.93
CA ARG A 143 -11.24 -9.10 -9.41
C ARG A 143 -12.23 -8.92 -10.57
N LYS A 144 -13.20 -7.99 -10.40
CA LYS A 144 -14.18 -7.67 -11.44
C LYS A 144 -13.52 -7.04 -12.67
N MET A 145 -12.51 -6.21 -12.46
CA MET A 145 -11.70 -5.64 -13.53
C MET A 145 -11.01 -6.71 -14.37
N ALA A 146 -10.39 -7.68 -13.70
CA ALA A 146 -9.75 -8.81 -14.37
C ALA A 146 -10.76 -9.65 -15.15
N GLN A 147 -11.91 -9.97 -14.55
CA GLN A 147 -12.99 -10.69 -15.21
C GLN A 147 -13.47 -9.96 -16.47
N ASP A 148 -13.83 -8.67 -16.38
CA ASP A 148 -14.35 -7.91 -17.50
C ASP A 148 -13.31 -7.78 -18.63
N THR A 149 -12.02 -7.67 -18.27
CA THR A 149 -10.93 -7.63 -19.26
C THR A 149 -10.78 -8.94 -20.00
N LEU A 150 -10.80 -10.06 -19.28
CA LEU A 150 -10.73 -11.40 -19.88
C LEU A 150 -11.97 -11.70 -20.71
N ASP A 151 -13.17 -11.37 -20.23
CA ASP A 151 -14.41 -11.58 -20.97
C ASP A 151 -14.42 -10.78 -22.30
N LEU A 152 -13.85 -9.57 -22.29
CA LEU A 152 -13.66 -8.80 -23.51
C LEU A 152 -12.65 -9.46 -24.45
N ALA A 153 -11.50 -9.91 -23.94
CA ALA A 153 -10.47 -10.57 -24.73
C ALA A 153 -10.96 -11.88 -25.34
N ILE A 154 -11.63 -12.72 -24.58
CA ILE A 154 -12.19 -14.01 -25.02
C ILE A 154 -13.19 -13.81 -26.13
N ARG A 155 -14.14 -12.85 -25.99
CA ARG A 155 -15.10 -12.52 -27.05
C ARG A 155 -14.41 -12.04 -28.33
N TYR A 156 -13.37 -11.22 -28.17
CA TYR A 156 -12.63 -10.68 -29.31
C TYR A 156 -11.81 -11.74 -30.05
N MET A 157 -11.20 -12.67 -29.31
CA MET A 157 -10.38 -13.74 -29.85
C MET A 157 -11.21 -14.96 -30.28
N HIS A 158 -12.54 -14.93 -30.10
CA HIS A 158 -13.47 -16.05 -30.40
C HIS A 158 -13.08 -17.35 -29.67
N ILE A 159 -12.54 -17.25 -28.45
CA ILE A 159 -12.21 -18.40 -27.60
C ILE A 159 -13.48 -18.91 -26.93
N PRO A 160 -13.69 -20.25 -26.81
CA PRO A 160 -14.81 -20.82 -26.08
C PRO A 160 -14.85 -20.28 -24.63
N THR A 161 -16.01 -19.78 -24.22
CA THR A 161 -16.21 -19.20 -22.89
C THR A 161 -16.39 -20.27 -21.82
N LYS A 162 -15.95 -19.96 -20.59
CA LYS A 162 -16.27 -20.68 -19.37
C LYS A 162 -16.74 -19.66 -18.31
N ASP A 163 -17.61 -20.10 -17.43
CA ASP A 163 -18.06 -19.25 -16.34
C ASP A 163 -16.91 -18.87 -15.41
N CYS A 164 -16.95 -17.62 -14.94
CA CYS A 164 -15.95 -17.13 -14.00
C CYS A 164 -16.17 -17.76 -12.62
N ILE A 165 -15.15 -18.41 -12.09
CA ILE A 165 -15.16 -19.06 -10.77
C ILE A 165 -14.53 -18.21 -9.67
N THR A 166 -13.90 -17.06 -10.03
CA THR A 166 -13.03 -16.30 -9.12
C THR A 166 -13.79 -15.61 -7.98
N GLU A 167 -15.12 -15.49 -8.04
CA GLU A 167 -15.93 -14.94 -6.95
C GLU A 167 -15.89 -15.81 -5.68
N ARG A 168 -15.75 -17.11 -5.86
CA ARG A 168 -15.78 -18.09 -4.76
C ARG A 168 -14.50 -18.90 -4.65
N TYR A 169 -13.52 -18.61 -5.48
CA TYR A 169 -12.24 -19.31 -5.46
C TYR A 169 -11.45 -18.94 -4.20
N GLN A 170 -11.08 -19.95 -3.42
CA GLN A 170 -10.23 -19.76 -2.26
C GLN A 170 -8.78 -19.64 -2.73
N ILE A 171 -8.19 -18.47 -2.54
CA ILE A 171 -6.77 -18.25 -2.81
C ILE A 171 -5.93 -18.86 -1.70
N HIS A 172 -4.64 -19.14 -1.98
CA HIS A 172 -3.68 -19.57 -0.98
C HIS A 172 -3.69 -18.63 0.23
N GLY A 173 -3.51 -19.17 1.41
CA GLY A 173 -3.54 -18.41 2.66
C GLY A 173 -4.94 -18.04 3.16
N SER A 174 -6.01 -18.27 2.37
CA SER A 174 -7.36 -17.89 2.80
C SER A 174 -7.81 -18.66 4.05
N ARG A 175 -8.30 -17.93 5.07
CA ARG A 175 -8.83 -18.51 6.31
C ARG A 175 -10.25 -17.98 6.56
N LYS A 176 -11.19 -18.88 6.85
CA LYS A 176 -12.51 -18.48 7.33
C LYS A 176 -12.39 -18.01 8.78
N ASN A 177 -13.01 -16.87 9.10
CA ASN A 177 -13.05 -16.31 10.46
C ASN A 177 -11.63 -16.12 11.05
N PRO A 178 -10.79 -15.24 10.47
CA PRO A 178 -9.49 -14.96 11.04
C PRO A 178 -9.64 -14.30 12.43
N ASP A 179 -8.75 -14.65 13.34
CA ASP A 179 -8.62 -13.95 14.62
C ASP A 179 -7.77 -12.70 14.40
N PHE A 180 -8.41 -11.54 14.38
CA PHE A 180 -7.73 -10.25 14.16
C PHE A 180 -6.88 -9.80 15.36
N SER A 181 -7.00 -10.45 16.54
CA SER A 181 -6.12 -10.21 17.68
C SER A 181 -4.76 -10.92 17.55
N ASP A 182 -4.66 -11.92 16.68
CA ASP A 182 -3.41 -12.61 16.37
C ASP A 182 -2.52 -11.74 15.46
N PRO A 183 -1.31 -11.35 15.85
CA PRO A 183 -0.41 -10.56 15.00
C PRO A 183 -0.12 -11.20 13.63
N LEU A 184 -0.22 -12.53 13.51
CA LEU A 184 0.01 -13.28 12.28
C LEU A 184 -1.26 -13.49 11.44
N TYR A 185 -2.39 -12.86 11.77
CA TYR A 185 -3.65 -13.07 11.04
C TYR A 185 -3.53 -12.79 9.53
N VAL A 186 -2.63 -11.88 9.15
CA VAL A 186 -2.39 -11.49 7.75
C VAL A 186 -1.86 -12.62 6.87
N TYR A 187 -1.24 -13.63 7.48
CA TYR A 187 -0.70 -14.81 6.78
C TYR A 187 -1.73 -15.93 6.62
N GLY A 188 -2.91 -15.80 7.24
CA GLY A 188 -3.99 -16.78 7.12
C GLY A 188 -3.55 -18.19 7.51
N THR A 189 -3.60 -19.16 6.58
CA THR A 189 -3.21 -20.56 6.83
C THR A 189 -1.71 -20.74 7.05
N ASP A 190 -0.89 -19.82 6.57
CA ASP A 190 0.58 -19.93 6.66
C ASP A 190 1.12 -19.50 8.03
N ALA A 191 0.27 -18.85 8.84
CA ALA A 191 0.62 -18.42 10.19
C ALA A 191 1.18 -19.55 11.07
N ASP A 192 0.71 -20.77 10.89
CA ASP A 192 1.16 -21.93 11.68
C ASP A 192 2.61 -22.34 11.34
N GLU A 193 3.01 -22.23 10.07
CA GLU A 193 4.40 -22.46 9.66
C GLU A 193 5.34 -21.41 10.27
N ILE A 194 4.91 -20.14 10.28
CA ILE A 194 5.66 -19.05 10.91
C ILE A 194 5.82 -19.32 12.41
N ARG A 195 4.74 -19.69 13.11
CA ARG A 195 4.80 -20.04 14.55
C ARG A 195 5.77 -21.18 14.83
N ASN A 196 5.74 -22.23 14.01
CA ASN A 196 6.64 -23.37 14.14
C ASN A 196 8.11 -22.93 13.96
N LEU A 197 8.38 -22.06 12.98
CA LEU A 197 9.72 -21.54 12.75
C LEU A 197 10.17 -20.65 13.92
N VAL A 198 9.31 -19.76 14.41
CA VAL A 198 9.59 -18.90 15.59
C VAL A 198 9.87 -19.74 16.82
N ALA A 199 9.12 -20.83 17.03
CA ALA A 199 9.32 -21.73 18.18
C ALA A 199 10.56 -22.63 18.04
N SER A 200 11.19 -22.72 16.89
CA SER A 200 12.31 -23.64 16.64
C SER A 200 13.60 -23.28 17.37
N SER A 201 13.80 -22.01 17.72
CA SER A 201 14.94 -21.56 18.52
C SER A 201 14.73 -20.17 19.13
N PRO A 202 15.45 -19.83 20.21
CA PRO A 202 15.42 -18.47 20.78
C PRO A 202 15.80 -17.38 19.76
N ALA A 203 16.73 -17.67 18.86
CA ALA A 203 17.15 -16.73 17.80
C ALA A 203 16.00 -16.40 16.84
N MET A 204 15.17 -17.39 16.47
CA MET A 204 14.01 -17.17 15.62
C MET A 204 12.88 -16.40 16.33
N ALA A 205 12.78 -16.53 17.65
CA ALA A 205 11.82 -15.79 18.47
C ALA A 205 12.27 -14.36 18.81
N GLU A 206 13.50 -13.97 18.46
CA GLU A 206 14.00 -12.64 18.74
C GLU A 206 13.20 -11.57 17.96
N LYS A 207 12.78 -10.53 18.68
CA LYS A 207 12.07 -9.41 18.07
C LYS A 207 13.00 -8.54 17.20
N LEU A 208 12.46 -7.97 16.14
CA LEU A 208 13.15 -6.99 15.30
C LEU A 208 13.21 -5.61 15.95
N HIS A 209 12.20 -5.29 16.78
CA HIS A 209 12.07 -4.02 17.49
C HIS A 209 11.31 -4.25 18.82
N PRO A 210 11.64 -3.56 19.91
CA PRO A 210 10.98 -3.77 21.20
C PRO A 210 9.46 -3.52 21.17
N ASP A 211 9.01 -2.50 20.44
CA ASP A 211 7.63 -2.04 20.42
C ASP A 211 6.73 -2.79 19.41
N TYR A 212 7.29 -3.70 18.62
CA TYR A 212 6.55 -4.42 17.59
C TYR A 212 6.69 -5.93 17.74
N ALA A 213 5.68 -6.67 17.26
CA ALA A 213 5.63 -8.12 17.39
C ALA A 213 6.47 -8.89 16.35
N TYR A 214 6.98 -8.21 15.33
CA TYR A 214 7.74 -8.84 14.26
C TYR A 214 8.99 -9.55 14.76
N THR A 215 9.24 -10.76 14.26
CA THR A 215 10.35 -11.62 14.71
C THR A 215 11.32 -11.96 13.58
N VAL A 216 12.51 -12.44 13.98
CA VAL A 216 13.50 -12.99 13.05
C VAL A 216 12.91 -14.17 12.26
N GLY A 217 12.18 -15.07 12.93
CA GLY A 217 11.54 -16.23 12.30
C GLY A 217 10.49 -15.83 11.24
N GLU A 218 9.71 -14.79 11.51
CA GLU A 218 8.74 -14.25 10.55
C GLU A 218 9.45 -13.76 9.28
N VAL A 219 10.49 -12.94 9.40
CA VAL A 219 11.26 -12.45 8.24
C VAL A 219 11.95 -13.61 7.51
N THR A 220 12.51 -14.57 8.22
CA THR A 220 13.13 -15.75 7.62
C THR A 220 12.12 -16.54 6.78
N TRP A 221 10.89 -16.73 7.31
CA TRP A 221 9.82 -17.38 6.57
C TRP A 221 9.43 -16.58 5.30
N LEU A 222 9.26 -15.25 5.42
CA LEU A 222 8.97 -14.36 4.30
C LEU A 222 10.01 -14.48 3.18
N VAL A 223 11.30 -14.49 3.55
CA VAL A 223 12.39 -14.60 2.59
C VAL A 223 12.32 -15.90 1.80
N ARG A 224 11.96 -17.00 2.46
CA ARG A 224 11.90 -18.34 1.86
C ARG A 224 10.65 -18.57 1.01
N ASN A 225 9.52 -17.94 1.35
CA ASN A 225 8.20 -18.26 0.79
C ASN A 225 7.58 -17.13 -0.06
N GLU A 226 7.93 -15.86 0.18
CA GLU A 226 7.27 -14.73 -0.50
C GLU A 226 8.19 -13.96 -1.47
N MET A 227 9.34 -14.51 -1.85
CA MET A 227 10.23 -13.98 -2.89
C MET A 227 10.54 -12.47 -2.80
N PRO A 228 10.89 -11.89 -1.64
CA PRO A 228 11.39 -10.52 -1.60
C PRO A 228 12.70 -10.43 -2.39
N ARG A 229 13.02 -9.27 -2.93
CA ARG A 229 14.27 -9.01 -3.67
C ARG A 229 15.13 -7.96 -3.01
N THR A 230 14.50 -7.10 -2.23
CA THR A 230 15.13 -5.96 -1.56
C THR A 230 14.68 -5.87 -0.11
N LEU A 231 15.40 -5.10 0.68
CA LEU A 231 15.01 -4.76 2.04
C LEU A 231 13.66 -4.03 2.08
N GLU A 232 13.41 -3.16 1.10
CA GLU A 232 12.13 -2.46 0.94
C GLU A 232 10.97 -3.43 0.71
N ASP A 233 11.17 -4.53 -0.04
CA ASP A 233 10.12 -5.53 -0.24
C ASP A 233 9.66 -6.15 1.07
N VAL A 234 10.56 -6.34 2.05
CA VAL A 234 10.22 -6.86 3.36
C VAL A 234 9.54 -5.79 4.22
N LEU A 235 10.22 -4.66 4.44
CA LEU A 235 9.78 -3.66 5.41
C LEU A 235 8.57 -2.84 4.96
N ALA A 236 8.43 -2.60 3.64
CA ALA A 236 7.31 -1.83 3.10
C ALA A 236 6.14 -2.71 2.64
N ARG A 237 6.41 -3.80 1.91
CA ARG A 237 5.36 -4.55 1.19
C ARG A 237 4.84 -5.77 1.95
N ARG A 238 5.62 -6.37 2.86
CA ARG A 238 5.23 -7.54 3.64
C ARG A 238 4.90 -7.18 5.08
N LEU A 239 5.87 -6.73 5.84
CA LEU A 239 5.63 -6.28 7.22
C LEU A 239 4.84 -4.97 7.27
N ARG A 240 4.92 -4.15 6.24
CA ARG A 240 4.25 -2.84 6.12
C ARG A 240 4.67 -1.80 7.17
N ILE A 241 5.72 -2.09 7.91
CA ILE A 241 6.17 -1.23 9.00
C ILE A 241 6.62 0.16 8.52
N LEU A 242 7.13 0.29 7.27
CA LEU A 242 7.44 1.58 6.68
C LEU A 242 6.21 2.50 6.63
N PHE A 243 5.03 1.93 6.33
CA PHE A 243 3.78 2.69 6.29
C PHE A 243 3.20 2.95 7.67
N LEU A 244 3.49 2.11 8.66
CA LEU A 244 2.95 2.21 10.02
C LEU A 244 3.80 3.13 10.90
N ASP A 245 5.14 2.96 10.82
CA ASP A 245 6.14 3.73 11.57
C ASP A 245 7.47 3.70 10.81
N ALA A 246 7.75 4.78 10.10
CA ALA A 246 8.94 4.87 9.26
C ALA A 246 10.24 4.86 10.07
N ARG A 247 10.24 5.43 11.28
CA ARG A 247 11.42 5.44 12.15
C ARG A 247 11.73 4.05 12.69
N ALA A 248 10.71 3.31 13.11
CA ALA A 248 10.86 1.92 13.53
C ALA A 248 11.32 1.04 12.35
N ALA A 249 10.82 1.25 11.14
CA ALA A 249 11.27 0.54 9.93
C ALA A 249 12.77 0.77 9.68
N MET A 250 13.26 2.01 9.80
CA MET A 250 14.68 2.34 9.66
C MET A 250 15.52 1.68 10.77
N ALA A 251 15.01 1.63 12.01
CA ALA A 251 15.68 0.94 13.11
C ALA A 251 15.81 -0.57 12.91
N MET A 252 14.79 -1.19 12.30
CA MET A 252 14.79 -2.63 11.96
C MET A 252 15.70 -2.95 10.75
N ALA A 253 15.95 -1.99 9.88
CA ALA A 253 16.59 -2.20 8.58
C ALA A 253 17.93 -2.95 8.64
N PRO A 254 18.89 -2.64 9.54
CA PRO A 254 20.15 -3.38 9.59
C PRO A 254 19.97 -4.85 9.94
N LYS A 255 19.09 -5.16 10.90
CA LYS A 255 18.83 -6.53 11.35
C LYS A 255 18.14 -7.35 10.25
N VAL A 256 17.13 -6.77 9.59
CA VAL A 256 16.43 -7.42 8.47
C VAL A 256 17.37 -7.63 7.29
N ALA A 257 18.21 -6.66 6.94
CA ALA A 257 19.22 -6.83 5.87
C ALA A 257 20.21 -7.95 6.17
N GLY A 258 20.62 -8.12 7.43
CA GLY A 258 21.45 -9.26 7.87
C GLY A 258 20.77 -10.60 7.69
N ILE A 259 19.46 -10.71 7.98
CA ILE A 259 18.68 -11.94 7.74
C ILE A 259 18.64 -12.26 6.24
N LEU A 260 18.35 -11.27 5.40
CA LEU A 260 18.34 -11.45 3.95
C LEU A 260 19.71 -11.88 3.42
N ALA A 261 20.77 -11.25 3.91
CA ALA A 261 22.14 -11.59 3.51
C ALA A 261 22.48 -13.04 3.87
N THR A 262 22.10 -13.49 5.06
CA THR A 262 22.31 -14.89 5.50
C THR A 262 21.55 -15.86 4.61
N GLU A 263 20.28 -15.63 4.34
CA GLU A 263 19.43 -16.52 3.53
C GLU A 263 19.88 -16.59 2.05
N TRP A 264 20.48 -15.53 1.52
CA TRP A 264 20.88 -15.44 0.12
C TRP A 264 22.39 -15.54 -0.13
N GLY A 265 23.19 -15.77 0.92
CA GLY A 265 24.65 -15.83 0.82
C GLY A 265 25.28 -14.53 0.32
N LYS A 266 24.78 -13.37 0.82
CA LYS A 266 25.28 -12.05 0.49
C LYS A 266 26.30 -11.57 1.52
N ASP A 267 27.15 -10.65 1.11
CA ASP A 267 28.20 -10.06 1.94
C ASP A 267 27.75 -8.77 2.66
N GLU A 268 28.64 -8.22 3.46
CA GLU A 268 28.41 -6.99 4.21
C GLU A 268 28.26 -5.77 3.29
N THR A 269 28.94 -5.77 2.14
CA THR A 269 28.84 -4.70 1.14
C THR A 269 27.42 -4.62 0.60
N TRP A 270 26.83 -5.77 0.26
CA TRP A 270 25.43 -5.85 -0.16
C TRP A 270 24.48 -5.41 0.96
N THR A 271 24.71 -5.86 2.20
CA THR A 271 23.88 -5.49 3.36
C THR A 271 23.87 -3.98 3.57
N SER A 272 25.04 -3.35 3.57
CA SER A 272 25.19 -1.90 3.73
C SER A 272 24.52 -1.11 2.59
N ALA A 273 24.63 -1.59 1.35
CA ALA A 273 23.97 -0.98 0.20
C ALA A 273 22.44 -1.06 0.30
N GLN A 274 21.88 -2.18 0.75
CA GLN A 274 20.43 -2.35 0.96
C GLN A 274 19.90 -1.40 2.06
N VAL A 275 20.60 -1.29 3.19
CA VAL A 275 20.23 -0.39 4.28
C VAL A 275 20.26 1.06 3.82
N LYS A 276 21.30 1.46 3.07
CA LYS A 276 21.41 2.81 2.52
C LYS A 276 20.25 3.12 1.58
N ALA A 277 20.01 2.26 0.59
CA ALA A 277 18.93 2.45 -0.39
C ALA A 277 17.55 2.51 0.28
N PHE A 278 17.29 1.65 1.27
CA PHE A 278 16.05 1.68 2.02
C PHE A 278 15.88 2.98 2.81
N ASN A 279 16.93 3.45 3.49
CA ASN A 279 16.88 4.68 4.28
C ASN A 279 16.65 5.92 3.41
N GLU A 280 17.19 5.94 2.19
CA GLU A 280 16.90 7.00 1.21
C GLU A 280 15.40 7.05 0.87
N VAL A 281 14.75 5.92 0.64
CA VAL A 281 13.30 5.84 0.44
C VAL A 281 12.55 6.20 1.71
N ALA A 282 12.90 5.60 2.85
CA ALA A 282 12.20 5.76 4.12
C ALA A 282 12.23 7.20 4.65
N SER A 283 13.24 7.99 4.30
CA SER A 283 13.32 9.42 4.67
C SER A 283 12.14 10.23 4.13
N ASN A 284 11.55 9.82 3.00
CA ASN A 284 10.36 10.47 2.42
C ASN A 284 9.08 10.19 3.21
N TYR A 285 9.11 9.21 4.13
CA TYR A 285 7.99 8.81 4.96
C TYR A 285 8.00 9.45 6.36
N ILE A 286 9.01 10.28 6.65
CA ILE A 286 9.17 10.97 7.93
C ILE A 286 8.85 12.45 7.75
N LEU A 287 8.04 13.00 8.67
CA LEU A 287 7.88 14.44 8.80
C LEU A 287 8.92 14.99 9.80
N ASN A 288 9.67 15.97 9.37
CA ASN A 288 10.61 16.73 10.19
C ASN A 288 9.94 17.99 10.77
#